data_ae17f0524c4253afe94ea16234697079
#
_entry.id   ae17f0524c4253afe94ea16234697079
#
_cell.length_a   1.000
_cell.length_b   1.000
_cell.length_c   1.000
_cell.angle_alpha   90.00
_cell.angle_beta   90.00
_cell.angle_gamma   90.00
#
_symmetry.space_group_name_H-M   'P 1'
#
loop_
_entity.id
_entity.type
_entity.pdbx_description
1 polymer ?
#
loop_
_entity_poly.entity_id
_entity_poly.type
_entity_poly.pdbx_seq_one_letter_code
_entity_poly.pdbx_strand_id
1 'polypeptide(L)'
;LWVDLLDEGRSVLLDLGELGHVANRKLLRVERVVVTHTHMDHFVGFDHMLRLTLGREKELVVTGPAGFLDRVRGRIAAYTWNLIEDYPVRLKAEEIDGDTVRSVIYRGAGRMEPEPLPDRPFTGVIHGERLYTLHVEVLDHGIPVLGVALRETEHISVNKDRLRRMDLVPGEWLRELKHAVRRCEAGEQEIRIETTNDGERVFTRAELAAEIILRSPGQRLAYVTDIRYTPENVARAVELARDADLLVCEAAFLDEDRALADERFHLTARQAGELARAAGAKRLAPFHLSPRYQGREQEVLDEAAEAFGGPVLTLSTESSGF
;
A
#
# COMPACT_ATOMS: atom_id res chain seq x y z
N LEU A 1 6.09 2.97 2.34
CA LEU A 1 6.00 2.20 1.09
C LEU A 1 4.85 2.75 0.22
N TRP A 2 5.12 3.07 -1.06
CA TRP A 2 4.13 3.54 -2.02
C TRP A 2 3.69 2.41 -2.95
N VAL A 3 2.39 2.14 -3.01
CA VAL A 3 1.78 1.10 -3.84
C VAL A 3 0.94 1.75 -4.92
N ASP A 4 1.36 1.62 -6.17
CA ASP A 4 0.64 2.15 -7.32
C ASP A 4 -0.42 1.14 -7.80
N LEU A 5 -1.67 1.57 -7.86
CA LEU A 5 -2.74 0.80 -8.46
C LEU A 5 -2.66 1.03 -9.98
N LEU A 6 -1.89 0.17 -10.64
CA LEU A 6 -1.58 0.30 -12.07
C LEU A 6 -2.87 0.46 -12.89
N ASP A 7 -2.80 1.32 -13.89
CA ASP A 7 -3.89 1.70 -14.79
C ASP A 7 -5.04 2.51 -14.14
N GLU A 8 -5.11 2.62 -12.79
CA GLU A 8 -6.21 3.31 -12.09
C GLU A 8 -5.93 4.79 -11.80
N GLY A 9 -4.68 5.23 -11.91
CA GLY A 9 -4.29 6.58 -11.53
C GLY A 9 -4.40 6.87 -10.04
N ARG A 10 -4.51 5.83 -9.21
CA ARG A 10 -4.65 5.86 -7.76
C ARG A 10 -3.51 5.12 -7.08
N SER A 11 -3.24 5.44 -5.84
CA SER A 11 -2.18 4.81 -5.05
C SER A 11 -2.58 4.69 -3.58
N VAL A 12 -1.98 3.71 -2.91
CA VAL A 12 -2.04 3.54 -1.47
C VAL A 12 -0.65 3.80 -0.90
N LEU A 13 -0.58 4.48 0.23
CA LEU A 13 0.68 4.73 0.93
C LEU A 13 0.66 3.99 2.27
N LEU A 14 1.70 3.24 2.56
CA LEU A 14 1.93 2.58 3.84
C LEU A 14 3.05 3.35 4.53
N ASP A 15 2.71 3.97 5.64
CA ASP A 15 3.44 4.97 6.40
C ASP A 15 3.66 6.33 5.71
N LEU A 16 3.79 7.34 6.52
CA LEU A 16 4.06 8.74 6.18
C LEU A 16 5.42 9.16 6.72
N GLY A 17 6.47 8.46 6.32
CA GLY A 17 7.84 8.88 6.58
C GLY A 17 8.20 10.14 5.79
N GLU A 18 9.48 10.37 5.53
CA GLU A 18 9.91 11.53 4.77
C GLU A 18 9.49 11.43 3.29
N LEU A 19 8.68 12.39 2.83
CA LEU A 19 8.10 12.42 1.48
C LEU A 19 8.79 13.38 0.52
N GLY A 20 9.80 14.14 0.98
CA GLY A 20 10.44 15.19 0.20
C GLY A 20 11.09 14.73 -1.11
N HIS A 21 11.46 13.47 -1.19
CA HIS A 21 12.05 12.82 -2.38
C HIS A 21 10.99 12.30 -3.37
N VAL A 22 9.71 12.23 -2.96
CA VAL A 22 8.63 11.73 -3.80
C VAL A 22 8.00 12.86 -4.60
N ALA A 23 7.91 12.72 -5.92
CA ALA A 23 7.29 13.73 -6.76
C ALA A 23 5.83 14.01 -6.37
N ASN A 24 5.47 15.29 -6.20
CA ASN A 24 4.12 15.71 -5.77
C ASN A 24 3.00 15.09 -6.62
N ARG A 25 3.23 14.92 -7.94
CA ARG A 25 2.26 14.28 -8.84
C ARG A 25 1.94 12.83 -8.45
N LYS A 26 2.90 12.11 -7.85
CA LYS A 26 2.69 10.75 -7.34
C LYS A 26 1.89 10.81 -6.04
N LEU A 27 2.27 11.69 -5.11
CA LEU A 27 1.57 11.87 -3.83
C LEU A 27 0.10 12.31 -4.04
N LEU A 28 -0.18 13.11 -5.05
CA LEU A 28 -1.55 13.52 -5.39
C LEU A 28 -2.44 12.36 -5.89
N ARG A 29 -1.87 11.22 -6.25
CA ARG A 29 -2.61 9.99 -6.60
C ARG A 29 -2.99 9.16 -5.38
N VAL A 30 -2.38 9.41 -4.22
CA VAL A 30 -2.65 8.70 -2.98
C VAL A 30 -4.06 9.03 -2.49
N GLU A 31 -4.91 8.03 -2.39
CA GLU A 31 -6.27 8.16 -1.86
C GLU A 31 -6.39 7.65 -0.42
N ARG A 32 -5.49 6.75 -0.06
CA ARG A 32 -5.51 6.07 1.23
C ARG A 32 -4.11 5.92 1.78
N VAL A 33 -3.97 6.20 3.06
CA VAL A 33 -2.75 6.01 3.82
C VAL A 33 -3.05 5.10 5.00
N VAL A 34 -2.20 4.11 5.25
CA VAL A 34 -2.19 3.36 6.49
C VAL A 34 -0.91 3.72 7.23
N VAL A 35 -1.03 4.35 8.38
CA VAL A 35 0.08 4.65 9.28
C VAL A 35 0.18 3.51 10.26
N THR A 36 1.26 2.75 10.21
CA THR A 36 1.44 1.58 11.07
C THR A 36 1.47 1.95 12.53
N HIS A 37 2.18 3.03 12.85
CA HIS A 37 2.22 3.65 14.17
C HIS A 37 2.77 5.09 14.06
N THR A 38 2.80 5.83 15.15
CA THR A 38 3.13 7.26 15.11
C THR A 38 4.51 7.61 15.65
N HIS A 39 5.51 6.73 15.51
CA HIS A 39 6.90 7.15 15.64
C HIS A 39 7.22 8.17 14.54
N MET A 40 8.21 9.01 14.78
CA MET A 40 8.45 10.17 13.93
C MET A 40 8.72 9.79 12.47
N ASP A 41 9.53 8.79 12.25
CA ASP A 41 9.91 8.27 10.93
C ASP A 41 8.77 7.63 10.14
N HIS A 42 7.67 7.27 10.80
CA HIS A 42 6.45 6.75 10.17
C HIS A 42 5.35 7.80 9.98
N PHE A 43 5.48 9.01 10.59
CA PHE A 43 4.39 10.00 10.59
C PHE A 43 4.85 11.44 10.28
N VAL A 44 6.14 11.72 10.14
CA VAL A 44 6.67 13.08 9.88
C VAL A 44 6.15 13.69 8.58
N GLY A 45 5.85 12.86 7.56
CA GLY A 45 5.34 13.29 6.27
C GLY A 45 3.85 13.69 6.23
N PHE A 46 3.13 13.58 7.35
CA PHE A 46 1.70 13.93 7.42
C PHE A 46 1.42 15.36 6.97
N ASP A 47 2.18 16.33 7.45
CA ASP A 47 1.98 17.75 7.12
C ASP A 47 2.24 18.04 5.62
N HIS A 48 3.24 17.37 5.03
CA HIS A 48 3.50 17.44 3.60
C HIS A 48 2.31 16.92 2.80
N MET A 49 1.80 15.74 3.17
CA MET A 49 0.65 15.12 2.51
C MET A 49 -0.61 15.97 2.65
N LEU A 50 -0.91 16.46 3.86
CA LEU A 50 -2.03 17.37 4.12
C LEU A 50 -1.95 18.61 3.25
N ARG A 51 -0.77 19.28 3.22
CA ARG A 51 -0.56 20.50 2.43
C ARG A 51 -0.84 20.30 0.94
N LEU A 52 -0.46 19.16 0.38
CA LEU A 52 -0.71 18.85 -1.04
C LEU A 52 -2.19 18.65 -1.36
N THR A 53 -2.98 18.21 -0.39
CA THR A 53 -4.40 17.89 -0.59
C THR A 53 -5.33 19.07 -0.32
N LEU A 54 -4.90 20.15 0.33
CA LEU A 54 -5.75 21.27 0.72
C LEU A 54 -6.61 21.82 -0.43
N GLY A 55 -6.02 22.05 -1.61
CA GLY A 55 -6.70 22.61 -2.78
C GLY A 55 -7.29 21.57 -3.73
N ARG A 56 -7.54 20.32 -3.26
CA ARG A 56 -7.99 19.23 -4.11
C ARG A 56 -9.37 18.76 -3.71
N GLU A 57 -10.26 18.62 -4.68
CA GLU A 57 -11.58 18.00 -4.51
C GLU A 57 -11.46 16.47 -4.42
N LYS A 58 -10.77 16.02 -3.36
CA LYS A 58 -10.46 14.61 -3.13
C LYS A 58 -10.50 14.33 -1.64
N GLU A 59 -11.08 13.20 -1.26
CA GLU A 59 -10.98 12.71 0.10
C GLU A 59 -9.68 11.92 0.27
N LEU A 60 -8.88 12.32 1.24
CA LEU A 60 -7.75 11.54 1.73
C LEU A 60 -8.18 10.78 2.98
N VAL A 61 -8.04 9.47 2.97
CA VAL A 61 -8.30 8.64 4.15
C VAL A 61 -6.97 8.25 4.78
N VAL A 62 -6.81 8.51 6.07
CA VAL A 62 -5.65 8.10 6.86
C VAL A 62 -6.11 7.19 7.99
N THR A 63 -5.53 6.01 8.10
CA THR A 63 -5.90 4.99 9.10
C THR A 63 -4.70 4.67 9.96
N GLY A 64 -4.89 4.55 11.28
CA GLY A 64 -3.83 4.18 12.21
C GLY A 64 -4.35 3.39 13.42
N PRO A 65 -3.45 2.94 14.33
CA PRO A 65 -3.80 2.19 15.53
C PRO A 65 -4.43 3.07 16.62
N ALA A 66 -4.76 2.47 17.76
CA ALA A 66 -5.30 3.17 18.93
C ALA A 66 -4.46 4.40 19.34
N GLY A 67 -5.11 5.53 19.57
CA GLY A 67 -4.51 6.84 19.84
C GLY A 67 -4.18 7.68 18.59
N PHE A 68 -4.43 7.15 17.38
CA PHE A 68 -4.10 7.84 16.13
C PHE A 68 -4.91 9.12 15.91
N LEU A 69 -6.19 9.13 16.25
CA LEU A 69 -7.04 10.32 16.10
C LEU A 69 -6.52 11.52 16.89
N ASP A 70 -6.00 11.29 18.10
CA ASP A 70 -5.40 12.37 18.90
C ASP A 70 -4.10 12.90 18.27
N ARG A 71 -3.30 12.04 17.63
CA ARG A 71 -2.09 12.45 16.91
C ARG A 71 -2.41 13.29 15.69
N VAL A 72 -3.39 12.88 14.90
CA VAL A 72 -3.91 13.65 13.74
C VAL A 72 -4.46 14.99 14.21
N ARG A 73 -5.30 15.00 15.27
CA ARG A 73 -5.84 16.22 15.84
C ARG A 73 -4.74 17.17 16.31
N GLY A 74 -3.71 16.66 16.98
CA GLY A 74 -2.57 17.46 17.43
C GLY A 74 -1.79 18.10 16.26
N ARG A 75 -1.60 17.37 15.15
CA ARG A 75 -0.97 17.92 13.93
C ARG A 75 -1.81 19.03 13.30
N ILE A 76 -3.12 18.81 13.17
CA ILE A 76 -4.03 19.79 12.58
C ILE A 76 -4.13 21.04 13.47
N ALA A 77 -4.22 20.88 14.79
CA ALA A 77 -4.31 21.98 15.75
C ALA A 77 -3.03 22.83 15.83
N ALA A 78 -1.90 22.33 15.32
CA ALA A 78 -0.65 23.10 15.25
C ALA A 78 -0.69 24.24 14.22
N TYR A 79 -1.69 24.28 13.33
CA TYR A 79 -1.80 25.27 12.27
C TYR A 79 -2.99 26.22 12.46
N THR A 80 -2.94 27.39 11.78
CA THR A 80 -4.01 28.38 11.76
C THR A 80 -4.86 28.21 10.50
N TRP A 81 -6.17 28.06 10.65
CA TRP A 81 -7.12 27.71 9.58
C TRP A 81 -8.09 28.85 9.21
N ASN A 82 -7.71 30.11 9.42
CA ASN A 82 -8.59 31.29 9.22
C ASN A 82 -8.96 31.56 7.76
N LEU A 83 -8.29 30.94 6.78
CA LEU A 83 -8.52 31.16 5.34
C LEU A 83 -8.86 29.85 4.60
N ILE A 84 -9.30 28.81 5.29
CA ILE A 84 -9.46 27.47 4.71
C ILE A 84 -10.92 27.17 4.24
N GLU A 85 -11.89 28.00 4.58
CA GLU A 85 -13.34 27.70 4.42
C GLU A 85 -13.72 27.36 2.96
N ASP A 86 -13.11 28.04 1.98
CA ASP A 86 -13.38 27.82 0.56
C ASP A 86 -12.56 26.66 -0.06
N TYR A 87 -11.72 26.00 0.73
CA TYR A 87 -10.91 24.92 0.23
C TYR A 87 -11.69 23.60 0.23
N PRO A 88 -11.60 22.79 -0.86
CA PRO A 88 -12.37 21.56 -0.99
C PRO A 88 -11.81 20.40 -0.20
N VAL A 89 -10.80 20.60 0.65
CA VAL A 89 -10.11 19.57 1.42
C VAL A 89 -11.08 18.72 2.24
N ARG A 90 -10.86 17.41 2.17
CA ARG A 90 -11.56 16.39 2.96
C ARG A 90 -10.53 15.39 3.45
N LEU A 91 -10.24 15.41 4.74
CA LEU A 91 -9.38 14.45 5.39
C LEU A 91 -10.22 13.60 6.33
N LYS A 92 -10.32 12.30 6.06
CA LYS A 92 -10.94 11.33 6.96
C LYS A 92 -9.85 10.61 7.72
N ALA A 93 -9.83 10.71 9.04
CA ALA A 93 -8.96 9.94 9.91
C ALA A 93 -9.73 8.78 10.52
N GLU A 94 -9.15 7.59 10.51
CA GLU A 94 -9.70 6.36 11.07
C GLU A 94 -8.72 5.79 12.10
N GLU A 95 -9.24 5.35 13.24
CA GLU A 95 -8.48 4.72 14.32
C GLU A 95 -9.04 3.33 14.57
N ILE A 96 -8.15 2.33 14.61
CA ILE A 96 -8.49 0.97 15.01
C ILE A 96 -8.21 0.83 16.51
N ASP A 97 -9.27 0.66 17.30
CA ASP A 97 -9.21 0.48 18.75
C ASP A 97 -10.02 -0.76 19.16
N GLY A 98 -9.32 -1.85 19.47
CA GLY A 98 -9.95 -3.16 19.71
C GLY A 98 -10.77 -3.63 18.53
N ASP A 99 -12.05 -3.90 18.73
CA ASP A 99 -12.99 -4.38 17.71
C ASP A 99 -13.75 -3.24 17.01
N THR A 100 -13.28 -2.01 17.11
CA THR A 100 -13.97 -0.83 16.62
C THR A 100 -13.06 0.02 15.74
N VAL A 101 -13.62 0.55 14.66
CA VAL A 101 -13.01 1.64 13.90
C VAL A 101 -13.75 2.92 14.19
N ARG A 102 -13.08 3.86 14.85
CA ARG A 102 -13.55 5.22 15.08
C ARG A 102 -13.13 6.10 13.92
N SER A 103 -13.96 7.05 13.56
CA SER A 103 -13.67 7.92 12.41
C SER A 103 -14.01 9.36 12.69
N VAL A 104 -13.17 10.25 12.18
CA VAL A 104 -13.37 11.70 12.22
C VAL A 104 -13.07 12.27 10.84
N ILE A 105 -13.86 13.24 10.39
CA ILE A 105 -13.59 13.96 9.15
C ILE A 105 -13.26 15.43 9.43
N TYR A 106 -12.28 15.96 8.72
CA TYR A 106 -11.88 17.36 8.73
C TYR A 106 -12.14 17.97 7.36
N ARG A 107 -12.81 19.13 7.34
CA ARG A 107 -13.18 19.84 6.10
C ARG A 107 -12.74 21.28 6.16
N GLY A 108 -12.44 21.88 4.99
CA GLY A 108 -12.16 23.30 4.89
C GLY A 108 -13.32 24.16 5.38
N ALA A 109 -14.54 23.87 4.93
CA ALA A 109 -15.76 24.58 5.34
C ALA A 109 -16.01 24.53 6.86
N GLY A 110 -15.51 23.51 7.56
CA GLY A 110 -15.54 23.39 9.02
C GLY A 110 -14.28 23.93 9.70
N ARG A 111 -13.44 24.70 9.02
CA ARG A 111 -12.16 25.21 9.54
C ARG A 111 -11.25 24.16 10.14
N MET A 112 -11.27 22.96 9.55
CA MET A 112 -10.52 21.80 10.01
C MET A 112 -10.86 21.37 11.46
N GLU A 113 -12.06 21.71 11.95
CA GLU A 113 -12.57 21.16 13.21
C GLU A 113 -12.96 19.68 13.01
N PRO A 114 -12.73 18.82 14.02
CA PRO A 114 -13.06 17.42 13.92
C PRO A 114 -14.58 17.18 13.96
N GLU A 115 -15.09 16.53 12.93
CA GLU A 115 -16.50 16.09 12.86
C GLU A 115 -16.54 14.57 13.04
N PRO A 116 -17.00 14.05 14.20
CA PRO A 116 -17.10 12.61 14.41
C PRO A 116 -18.06 11.93 13.42
N LEU A 117 -17.69 10.76 12.96
CA LEU A 117 -18.54 9.88 12.16
C LEU A 117 -18.97 8.66 13.00
N PRO A 118 -20.05 7.97 12.61
CA PRO A 118 -20.47 6.75 13.30
C PRO A 118 -19.33 5.70 13.34
N ASP A 119 -19.14 5.10 14.50
CA ASP A 119 -18.23 3.99 14.68
C ASP A 119 -18.69 2.78 13.86
N ARG A 120 -17.74 1.95 13.42
CA ARG A 120 -18.02 0.69 12.72
C ARG A 120 -17.24 -0.47 13.32
N PRO A 121 -17.74 -1.71 13.23
CA PRO A 121 -16.98 -2.88 13.66
C PRO A 121 -15.67 -3.01 12.87
N PHE A 122 -14.60 -3.40 13.56
CA PHE A 122 -13.35 -3.82 12.96
C PHE A 122 -13.39 -5.35 12.75
N THR A 123 -13.19 -5.79 11.52
CA THR A 123 -13.26 -7.21 11.12
C THR A 123 -11.94 -7.69 10.49
N GLY A 124 -10.84 -6.96 10.74
CA GLY A 124 -9.56 -7.21 10.05
C GLY A 124 -9.48 -6.58 8.66
N VAL A 125 -10.57 -6.03 8.13
CA VAL A 125 -10.63 -5.35 6.82
C VAL A 125 -10.97 -3.89 7.02
N ILE A 126 -10.10 -2.99 6.58
CA ILE A 126 -10.31 -1.53 6.67
C ILE A 126 -10.84 -0.91 5.38
N HIS A 127 -10.61 -1.57 4.26
CA HIS A 127 -11.11 -1.17 2.95
C HIS A 127 -11.38 -2.37 2.07
N GLY A 128 -12.47 -2.33 1.34
CA GLY A 128 -12.81 -3.33 0.34
C GLY A 128 -13.50 -2.68 -0.85
N GLU A 129 -12.94 -2.86 -2.01
CA GLU A 129 -13.54 -2.50 -3.27
C GLU A 129 -13.30 -3.63 -4.29
N ARG A 130 -13.83 -3.45 -5.49
CA ARG A 130 -13.72 -4.46 -6.54
C ARG A 130 -12.28 -4.74 -6.98
N LEU A 131 -11.38 -3.75 -6.87
CA LEU A 131 -10.00 -3.87 -7.32
C LEU A 131 -9.14 -4.57 -6.27
N TYR A 132 -9.27 -4.17 -5.00
CA TYR A 132 -8.45 -4.69 -3.92
C TYR A 132 -9.14 -4.57 -2.55
N THR A 133 -8.60 -5.31 -1.60
CA THR A 133 -8.93 -5.19 -0.18
C THR A 133 -7.69 -4.86 0.63
N LEU A 134 -7.86 -4.07 1.71
CA LEU A 134 -6.82 -3.84 2.72
C LEU A 134 -7.18 -4.58 3.99
N HIS A 135 -6.35 -5.56 4.33
CA HIS A 135 -6.41 -6.29 5.59
C HIS A 135 -5.39 -5.72 6.56
N VAL A 136 -5.73 -5.73 7.82
CA VAL A 136 -4.87 -5.19 8.89
C VAL A 136 -4.92 -6.12 10.09
N GLU A 137 -3.75 -6.36 10.69
CA GLU A 137 -3.58 -6.99 11.99
C GLU A 137 -2.94 -6.03 12.97
N VAL A 138 -3.42 -6.04 14.20
CA VAL A 138 -2.81 -5.26 15.29
C VAL A 138 -1.73 -6.11 15.93
N LEU A 139 -0.49 -5.61 15.86
CA LEU A 139 0.73 -6.22 16.36
C LEU A 139 1.29 -5.38 17.54
N ASP A 140 2.33 -5.87 18.21
CA ASP A 140 2.97 -5.21 19.36
C ASP A 140 4.41 -4.80 19.03
N HIS A 141 4.71 -3.51 19.26
CA HIS A 141 6.05 -2.91 19.27
C HIS A 141 6.30 -2.16 20.58
N GLY A 142 5.74 -2.65 21.71
CA GLY A 142 5.63 -1.88 22.94
C GLY A 142 4.50 -0.86 22.91
N ILE A 143 3.99 -0.58 21.74
CA ILE A 143 2.78 0.16 21.38
C ILE A 143 2.04 -0.63 20.32
N PRO A 144 0.73 -0.39 20.10
CA PRO A 144 0.01 -1.00 18.99
C PRO A 144 0.60 -0.54 17.65
N VAL A 145 0.88 -1.50 16.76
CA VAL A 145 1.36 -1.28 15.40
C VAL A 145 0.49 -2.06 14.42
N LEU A 146 0.26 -1.53 13.22
CA LEU A 146 -0.54 -2.18 12.19
C LEU A 146 0.36 -2.93 11.20
N GLY A 147 0.22 -4.26 11.12
CA GLY A 147 0.62 -5.00 9.93
C GLY A 147 -0.44 -4.84 8.84
N VAL A 148 -0.05 -4.72 7.58
CA VAL A 148 -0.98 -4.44 6.47
C VAL A 148 -0.81 -5.46 5.35
N ALA A 149 -1.92 -5.97 4.81
CA ALA A 149 -1.89 -6.73 3.56
C ALA A 149 -2.85 -6.12 2.54
N LEU A 150 -2.32 -5.79 1.36
CA LEU A 150 -3.10 -5.43 0.19
C LEU A 150 -3.30 -6.70 -0.66
N ARG A 151 -4.55 -7.03 -0.94
CA ARG A 151 -4.92 -8.19 -1.76
C ARG A 151 -5.71 -7.71 -2.97
N GLU A 152 -5.10 -7.80 -4.14
CA GLU A 152 -5.80 -7.57 -5.40
C GLU A 152 -6.85 -8.67 -5.61
N THR A 153 -8.04 -8.31 -6.06
CA THR A 153 -9.14 -9.28 -6.26
C THR A 153 -8.86 -10.19 -7.45
N GLU A 154 -8.44 -9.58 -8.55
CA GLU A 154 -8.14 -10.28 -9.81
C GLU A 154 -7.10 -9.50 -10.58
N HIS A 155 -6.06 -10.18 -11.04
CA HIS A 155 -5.06 -9.56 -11.91
C HIS A 155 -5.47 -9.69 -13.37
N ILE A 156 -5.61 -8.55 -14.05
CA ILE A 156 -5.97 -8.45 -15.46
C ILE A 156 -4.74 -8.05 -16.26
N SER A 157 -4.32 -8.94 -17.16
CA SER A 157 -3.20 -8.71 -18.06
C SER A 157 -3.61 -8.89 -19.53
N VAL A 158 -2.73 -8.48 -20.44
CA VAL A 158 -2.95 -8.61 -21.88
C VAL A 158 -2.11 -9.74 -22.42
N ASN A 159 -2.73 -10.65 -23.18
CA ASN A 159 -2.04 -11.67 -23.94
C ASN A 159 -1.28 -11.04 -25.13
N LYS A 160 0.01 -10.75 -24.91
CA LYS A 160 0.86 -10.09 -25.92
C LYS A 160 1.01 -10.92 -27.20
N ASP A 161 1.00 -12.24 -27.12
CA ASP A 161 1.11 -13.10 -28.28
C ASP A 161 -0.17 -13.08 -29.11
N ARG A 162 -1.33 -13.06 -28.43
CA ARG A 162 -2.61 -12.92 -29.11
C ARG A 162 -2.74 -11.55 -29.78
N LEU A 163 -2.31 -10.49 -29.10
CA LEU A 163 -2.28 -9.14 -29.63
C LEU A 163 -1.46 -9.06 -30.93
N ARG A 164 -0.27 -9.67 -30.95
CA ARG A 164 0.58 -9.75 -32.15
C ARG A 164 -0.07 -10.54 -33.29
N ARG A 165 -0.68 -11.70 -32.95
CA ARG A 165 -1.38 -12.54 -33.97
C ARG A 165 -2.57 -11.84 -34.60
N MET A 166 -3.23 -10.95 -33.86
CA MET A 166 -4.34 -10.12 -34.34
C MET A 166 -3.84 -8.87 -35.09
N ASP A 167 -2.53 -8.66 -35.14
CA ASP A 167 -1.88 -7.51 -35.79
C ASP A 167 -2.29 -6.15 -35.19
N LEU A 168 -2.61 -6.10 -33.90
CA LEU A 168 -3.09 -4.90 -33.24
C LEU A 168 -1.94 -4.07 -32.63
N VAL A 169 -1.93 -2.77 -32.93
CA VAL A 169 -0.95 -1.84 -32.36
C VAL A 169 -1.34 -1.51 -30.90
N PRO A 170 -0.45 -1.72 -29.92
CA PRO A 170 -0.70 -1.33 -28.54
C PRO A 170 -0.93 0.18 -28.44
N GLY A 171 -1.92 0.59 -27.64
CA GLY A 171 -2.28 1.99 -27.45
C GLY A 171 -3.09 2.22 -26.19
N GLU A 172 -3.59 3.43 -26.03
CA GLU A 172 -4.40 3.85 -24.87
C GLU A 172 -5.68 3.01 -24.71
N TRP A 173 -6.23 2.51 -25.80
CA TRP A 173 -7.37 1.62 -25.81
C TRP A 173 -7.21 0.35 -24.97
N LEU A 174 -5.97 -0.14 -24.77
CA LEU A 174 -5.69 -1.29 -23.88
C LEU A 174 -5.99 -0.95 -22.41
N ARG A 175 -5.65 0.26 -21.99
CA ARG A 175 -5.98 0.75 -20.65
C ARG A 175 -7.49 0.87 -20.49
N GLU A 176 -8.16 1.49 -21.46
CA GLU A 176 -9.62 1.62 -21.45
C GLU A 176 -10.33 0.27 -21.44
N LEU A 177 -9.84 -0.70 -22.24
CA LEU A 177 -10.37 -2.06 -22.24
C LEU A 177 -10.23 -2.74 -20.88
N LYS A 178 -9.04 -2.66 -20.24
CA LYS A 178 -8.83 -3.22 -18.90
C LYS A 178 -9.77 -2.57 -17.87
N HIS A 179 -9.96 -1.24 -17.92
CA HIS A 179 -10.90 -0.54 -17.07
C HIS A 179 -12.34 -1.03 -17.26
N ALA A 180 -12.78 -1.15 -18.52
CA ALA A 180 -14.11 -1.65 -18.83
C ALA A 180 -14.32 -3.10 -18.34
N VAL A 181 -13.31 -3.96 -18.53
CA VAL A 181 -13.34 -5.34 -18.02
C VAL A 181 -13.44 -5.38 -16.50
N ARG A 182 -12.64 -4.57 -15.78
CA ARG A 182 -12.69 -4.48 -14.33
C ARG A 182 -14.05 -4.00 -13.82
N ARG A 183 -14.72 -3.10 -14.56
CA ARG A 183 -16.05 -2.59 -14.19
C ARG A 183 -17.20 -3.48 -14.67
N CYS A 184 -16.92 -4.59 -15.38
CA CYS A 184 -17.90 -5.38 -16.09
C CYS A 184 -18.72 -4.58 -17.14
N GLU A 185 -18.09 -3.57 -17.72
CA GLU A 185 -18.65 -2.69 -18.76
C GLU A 185 -18.12 -3.06 -20.15
N ALA A 186 -17.42 -4.19 -20.29
CA ALA A 186 -16.97 -4.72 -21.57
C ALA A 186 -18.17 -5.30 -22.34
N GLY A 187 -18.94 -4.44 -22.98
CA GLY A 187 -20.12 -4.76 -23.78
C GLY A 187 -19.88 -4.57 -25.27
N GLU A 188 -20.96 -4.25 -25.99
CA GLU A 188 -20.99 -4.09 -27.45
C GLU A 188 -20.40 -2.75 -27.95
N GLN A 189 -19.79 -1.95 -27.08
CA GLN A 189 -19.16 -0.69 -27.49
C GLN A 189 -17.98 -0.98 -28.41
N GLU A 190 -17.98 -0.33 -29.57
CA GLU A 190 -16.95 -0.47 -30.60
C GLU A 190 -15.69 0.33 -30.25
N ILE A 191 -14.54 -0.26 -30.54
CA ILE A 191 -13.22 0.37 -30.49
C ILE A 191 -12.56 0.23 -31.86
N ARG A 192 -12.03 1.34 -32.37
CA ARG A 192 -11.20 1.36 -33.60
C ARG A 192 -9.73 1.26 -33.21
N ILE A 193 -9.02 0.33 -33.79
CA ILE A 193 -7.64 0.02 -33.46
C ILE A 193 -6.82 -0.03 -34.73
N GLU A 194 -5.69 0.69 -34.71
CA GLU A 194 -4.69 0.62 -35.78
C GLU A 194 -4.06 -0.78 -35.84
N THR A 195 -3.86 -1.26 -37.07
CA THR A 195 -3.11 -2.49 -37.32
C THR A 195 -1.79 -2.17 -38.00
N THR A 196 -0.81 -3.07 -37.89
CA THR A 196 0.52 -2.84 -38.49
C THR A 196 0.49 -2.93 -40.03
N ASN A 197 -0.48 -3.61 -40.63
CA ASN A 197 -0.50 -3.91 -42.09
C ASN A 197 -1.72 -3.37 -42.83
N ASP A 198 -2.91 -3.32 -42.21
CA ASP A 198 -4.19 -3.14 -42.94
C ASP A 198 -5.00 -1.87 -42.53
N GLY A 199 -4.35 -0.87 -41.91
CA GLY A 199 -5.03 0.34 -41.42
C GLY A 199 -5.79 0.12 -40.14
N GLU A 200 -7.06 0.54 -40.04
CA GLU A 200 -7.88 0.40 -38.84
C GLU A 200 -8.84 -0.79 -38.91
N ARG A 201 -9.01 -1.48 -37.78
CA ARG A 201 -10.05 -2.51 -37.59
C ARG A 201 -10.96 -2.13 -36.43
N VAL A 202 -12.23 -2.52 -36.54
CA VAL A 202 -13.25 -2.26 -35.51
C VAL A 202 -13.55 -3.57 -34.78
N PHE A 203 -13.59 -3.50 -33.48
CA PHE A 203 -13.94 -4.60 -32.56
C PHE A 203 -14.88 -4.09 -31.51
N THR A 204 -15.71 -4.97 -30.96
CA THR A 204 -16.40 -4.68 -29.72
C THR A 204 -15.47 -4.90 -28.51
N ARG A 205 -15.73 -4.22 -27.38
CA ARG A 205 -15.00 -4.45 -26.15
C ARG A 205 -15.13 -5.90 -25.67
N ALA A 206 -16.29 -6.52 -25.87
CA ALA A 206 -16.54 -7.91 -25.51
C ALA A 206 -15.65 -8.88 -26.32
N GLU A 207 -15.55 -8.70 -27.64
CA GLU A 207 -14.68 -9.50 -28.50
C GLU A 207 -13.22 -9.37 -28.08
N LEU A 208 -12.73 -8.14 -27.88
CA LEU A 208 -11.35 -7.90 -27.47
C LEU A 208 -11.09 -8.50 -26.08
N ALA A 209 -12.02 -8.35 -25.14
CA ALA A 209 -11.86 -8.91 -23.80
C ALA A 209 -11.75 -10.44 -23.84
N ALA A 210 -12.57 -11.10 -24.65
CA ALA A 210 -12.53 -12.55 -24.81
C ALA A 210 -11.23 -13.05 -25.47
N GLU A 211 -10.67 -12.27 -26.41
CA GLU A 211 -9.52 -12.67 -27.21
C GLU A 211 -8.17 -12.38 -26.54
N ILE A 212 -8.04 -11.23 -25.87
CA ILE A 212 -6.72 -10.74 -25.44
C ILE A 212 -6.59 -10.53 -23.94
N ILE A 213 -7.67 -10.58 -23.15
CA ILE A 213 -7.57 -10.42 -21.70
C ILE A 213 -7.29 -11.77 -21.04
N LEU A 214 -6.25 -11.78 -20.22
CA LEU A 214 -5.93 -12.88 -19.31
C LEU A 214 -6.31 -12.49 -17.88
N ARG A 215 -7.01 -13.38 -17.21
CA ARG A 215 -7.38 -13.26 -15.79
C ARG A 215 -6.59 -14.27 -14.98
N SER A 216 -6.02 -13.81 -13.89
CA SER A 216 -5.30 -14.65 -12.94
C SER A 216 -5.63 -14.23 -11.51
N PRO A 217 -5.31 -15.06 -10.50
CA PRO A 217 -5.43 -14.64 -9.11
C PRO A 217 -4.72 -13.31 -8.88
N GLY A 218 -5.35 -12.43 -8.11
CA GLY A 218 -4.80 -11.13 -7.78
C GLY A 218 -3.52 -11.23 -6.97
N GLN A 219 -2.69 -10.21 -7.04
CA GLN A 219 -1.44 -10.11 -6.30
C GLN A 219 -1.68 -9.81 -4.83
N ARG A 220 -0.79 -10.30 -3.96
CA ARG A 220 -0.83 -10.11 -2.51
C ARG A 220 0.47 -9.46 -2.06
N LEU A 221 0.35 -8.29 -1.48
CA LEU A 221 1.44 -7.57 -0.84
C LEU A 221 1.20 -7.56 0.67
N ALA A 222 2.19 -7.95 1.47
CA ALA A 222 2.16 -7.75 2.92
C ALA A 222 3.27 -6.79 3.35
N TYR A 223 2.98 -5.96 4.35
CA TYR A 223 3.89 -4.98 4.94
C TYR A 223 3.86 -5.13 6.46
N VAL A 224 5.00 -5.49 7.01
CA VAL A 224 5.20 -5.71 8.46
C VAL A 224 6.42 -4.93 8.90
N THR A 225 6.22 -3.96 9.78
CA THR A 225 7.30 -3.12 10.31
C THR A 225 7.18 -2.99 11.82
N ASP A 226 8.30 -2.80 12.49
CA ASP A 226 8.41 -2.44 13.90
C ASP A 226 7.57 -3.33 14.80
N ILE A 227 8.02 -4.58 14.96
CA ILE A 227 7.35 -5.56 15.80
C ILE A 227 8.33 -6.30 16.71
N ARG A 228 7.86 -6.69 17.89
CA ARG A 228 8.59 -7.66 18.73
C ARG A 228 8.50 -9.05 18.12
N TYR A 229 9.58 -9.80 18.22
CA TYR A 229 9.57 -11.22 17.87
C TYR A 229 8.97 -12.06 18.99
N THR A 230 7.65 -12.01 19.14
CA THR A 230 6.89 -12.86 20.08
C THR A 230 6.09 -13.91 19.33
N PRO A 231 5.76 -15.06 19.95
CA PRO A 231 4.95 -16.09 19.29
C PRO A 231 3.62 -15.55 18.74
N GLU A 232 2.97 -14.62 19.48
CA GLU A 232 1.73 -13.99 19.04
C GLU A 232 1.90 -13.11 17.82
N ASN A 233 2.90 -12.21 17.84
CA ASN A 233 3.18 -11.35 16.68
C ASN A 233 3.56 -12.18 15.46
N VAL A 234 4.42 -13.18 15.65
CA VAL A 234 4.84 -14.07 14.56
C VAL A 234 3.63 -14.79 13.96
N ALA A 235 2.75 -15.37 14.78
CA ALA A 235 1.56 -16.07 14.31
C ALA A 235 0.63 -15.14 13.49
N ARG A 236 0.37 -13.92 14.00
CA ARG A 236 -0.47 -12.91 13.32
C ARG A 236 0.18 -12.40 12.03
N ALA A 237 1.48 -12.08 12.07
CA ALA A 237 2.21 -11.60 10.90
C ALA A 237 2.32 -12.66 9.80
N VAL A 238 2.53 -13.94 10.17
CA VAL A 238 2.52 -15.08 9.25
C VAL A 238 1.15 -15.25 8.60
N GLU A 239 0.07 -15.18 9.38
CA GLU A 239 -1.30 -15.29 8.83
C GLU A 239 -1.64 -14.12 7.90
N LEU A 240 -1.27 -12.89 8.28
CA LEU A 240 -1.46 -11.70 7.45
C LEU A 240 -0.72 -11.82 6.11
N ALA A 241 0.54 -12.28 6.16
CA ALA A 241 1.43 -12.41 5.00
C ALA A 241 1.29 -13.75 4.25
N ARG A 242 0.31 -14.59 4.62
CA ARG A 242 0.14 -15.92 4.02
C ARG A 242 0.05 -15.87 2.50
N ASP A 243 0.94 -16.64 1.83
CA ASP A 243 1.06 -16.74 0.39
C ASP A 243 1.24 -15.38 -0.32
N ALA A 244 1.87 -14.41 0.35
CA ALA A 244 2.13 -13.10 -0.26
C ALA A 244 3.05 -13.24 -1.49
N ASP A 245 2.73 -12.54 -2.57
CA ASP A 245 3.63 -12.42 -3.72
C ASP A 245 4.88 -11.59 -3.37
N LEU A 246 4.71 -10.66 -2.43
CA LEU A 246 5.78 -9.89 -1.83
C LEU A 246 5.47 -9.61 -0.36
N LEU A 247 6.37 -10.02 0.52
CA LEU A 247 6.42 -9.55 1.90
C LEU A 247 7.50 -8.47 2.03
N VAL A 248 7.09 -7.27 2.40
CA VAL A 248 7.98 -6.19 2.83
C VAL A 248 8.04 -6.26 4.35
N CYS A 249 9.18 -6.58 4.91
CA CYS A 249 9.33 -6.83 6.34
C CYS A 249 10.53 -6.09 6.90
N GLU A 250 10.40 -5.51 8.10
CA GLU A 250 11.57 -4.97 8.77
C GLU A 250 12.63 -6.04 8.99
N ALA A 251 13.89 -5.59 8.98
CA ALA A 251 15.07 -6.38 9.30
C ALA A 251 16.12 -5.44 9.91
N ALA A 252 15.76 -4.85 11.06
CA ALA A 252 16.53 -3.76 11.63
C ALA A 252 17.91 -4.17 12.09
N PHE A 253 18.11 -5.44 12.48
CA PHE A 253 19.34 -5.94 13.05
C PHE A 253 19.82 -7.24 12.38
N LEU A 254 21.14 -7.48 12.41
CA LEU A 254 21.70 -8.82 12.19
C LEU A 254 21.45 -9.69 13.43
N ASP A 255 21.42 -11.00 13.25
CA ASP A 255 21.17 -11.96 14.36
C ASP A 255 22.28 -11.95 15.43
N GLU A 256 23.46 -11.51 15.08
CA GLU A 256 24.56 -11.27 16.06
C GLU A 256 24.17 -10.20 17.11
N ASP A 257 23.28 -9.28 16.76
CA ASP A 257 22.74 -8.21 17.63
C ASP A 257 21.33 -8.52 18.14
N ARG A 258 20.91 -9.78 18.20
CA ARG A 258 19.56 -10.21 18.61
C ARG A 258 19.14 -9.63 19.95
N ALA A 259 20.02 -9.61 20.94
CA ALA A 259 19.71 -9.05 22.26
C ALA A 259 19.31 -7.57 22.18
N LEU A 260 19.94 -6.81 21.29
CA LEU A 260 19.61 -5.41 21.05
C LEU A 260 18.31 -5.27 20.26
N ALA A 261 18.06 -6.15 19.28
CA ALA A 261 16.79 -6.22 18.57
C ALA A 261 15.62 -6.43 19.54
N ASP A 262 15.74 -7.38 20.45
CA ASP A 262 14.75 -7.67 21.49
C ASP A 262 14.54 -6.47 22.44
N GLU A 263 15.62 -5.80 22.86
CA GLU A 263 15.55 -4.58 23.70
C GLU A 263 14.81 -3.43 23.00
N ARG A 264 15.01 -3.32 21.67
CA ARG A 264 14.44 -2.26 20.85
C ARG A 264 13.12 -2.64 20.20
N PHE A 265 12.66 -3.86 20.42
CA PHE A 265 11.39 -4.40 19.88
C PHE A 265 11.36 -4.50 18.35
N HIS A 266 12.49 -4.86 17.76
CA HIS A 266 12.63 -5.05 16.31
C HIS A 266 13.00 -6.49 15.96
N LEU A 267 12.90 -6.80 14.66
CA LEU A 267 13.33 -8.08 14.11
C LEU A 267 14.82 -8.06 13.70
N THR A 268 15.43 -9.24 13.79
CA THR A 268 16.67 -9.50 13.06
C THR A 268 16.37 -9.91 11.61
N ALA A 269 17.36 -9.81 10.74
CA ALA A 269 17.28 -10.26 9.35
C ALA A 269 16.90 -11.75 9.25
N ARG A 270 17.50 -12.58 10.12
CA ARG A 270 17.13 -14.00 10.26
C ARG A 270 15.66 -14.19 10.60
N GLN A 271 15.15 -13.45 11.59
CA GLN A 271 13.75 -13.54 12.02
C GLN A 271 12.80 -13.10 10.89
N ALA A 272 13.13 -12.04 10.14
CA ALA A 272 12.37 -11.62 8.96
C ALA A 272 12.32 -12.71 7.88
N GLY A 273 13.47 -13.38 7.62
CA GLY A 273 13.54 -14.51 6.71
C GLY A 273 12.72 -15.72 7.17
N GLU A 274 12.78 -16.06 8.45
CA GLU A 274 11.98 -17.15 9.05
C GLU A 274 10.48 -16.87 8.96
N LEU A 275 10.05 -15.63 9.20
CA LEU A 275 8.68 -15.18 9.07
C LEU A 275 8.21 -15.31 7.60
N ALA A 276 9.02 -14.85 6.65
CA ALA A 276 8.72 -14.96 5.22
C ALA A 276 8.56 -16.41 4.77
N ARG A 277 9.44 -17.30 5.23
CA ARG A 277 9.36 -18.74 4.96
C ARG A 277 8.09 -19.36 5.56
N ALA A 278 7.80 -19.04 6.82
CA ALA A 278 6.61 -19.57 7.51
C ALA A 278 5.31 -19.09 6.87
N ALA A 279 5.28 -17.87 6.35
CA ALA A 279 4.14 -17.31 5.61
C ALA A 279 3.98 -17.90 4.21
N GLY A 280 4.97 -18.62 3.67
CA GLY A 280 4.97 -19.08 2.29
C GLY A 280 5.07 -17.93 1.28
N ALA A 281 5.69 -16.82 1.67
CA ALA A 281 5.87 -15.67 0.79
C ALA A 281 6.70 -16.07 -0.44
N LYS A 282 6.40 -15.52 -1.61
CA LYS A 282 7.15 -15.81 -2.85
C LYS A 282 8.44 -15.00 -2.95
N ARG A 283 8.44 -13.78 -2.38
CA ARG A 283 9.58 -12.85 -2.35
C ARG A 283 9.57 -12.10 -1.03
N LEU A 284 10.75 -11.77 -0.53
CA LEU A 284 10.96 -10.95 0.65
C LEU A 284 11.69 -9.66 0.27
N ALA A 285 11.27 -8.53 0.79
CA ALA A 285 12.00 -7.28 0.70
C ALA A 285 12.29 -6.77 2.12
N PRO A 286 13.48 -7.04 2.66
CA PRO A 286 13.91 -6.49 3.93
C PRO A 286 14.05 -4.97 3.84
N PHE A 287 13.63 -4.26 4.90
CA PHE A 287 13.77 -2.82 4.99
C PHE A 287 13.93 -2.37 6.45
N HIS A 288 13.93 -1.07 6.70
CA HIS A 288 14.08 -0.50 8.04
C HIS A 288 15.39 -0.88 8.74
N LEU A 289 16.46 -0.94 7.97
CA LEU A 289 17.76 -1.34 8.47
C LEU A 289 18.32 -0.29 9.43
N SER A 290 18.87 -0.72 10.58
CA SER A 290 19.51 0.18 11.52
C SER A 290 20.70 0.91 10.87
N PRO A 291 20.86 2.22 11.10
CA PRO A 291 22.01 2.98 10.59
C PRO A 291 23.37 2.41 10.98
N ARG A 292 23.44 1.56 12.00
CA ARG A 292 24.70 0.86 12.40
C ARG A 292 25.26 -0.07 11.33
N TYR A 293 24.42 -0.51 10.39
CA TYR A 293 24.83 -1.37 9.27
C TYR A 293 25.08 -0.59 7.99
N GLN A 294 25.26 0.74 8.08
CA GLN A 294 25.65 1.54 6.92
C GLN A 294 26.93 1.01 6.30
N GLY A 295 26.85 0.62 5.02
CA GLY A 295 27.94 -0.04 4.30
C GLY A 295 28.03 -1.57 4.52
N ARG A 296 27.12 -2.13 5.35
CA ARG A 296 26.97 -3.58 5.59
C ARG A 296 25.56 -4.08 5.23
N GLU A 297 24.81 -3.30 4.45
CA GLU A 297 23.42 -3.60 4.10
C GLU A 297 23.30 -4.96 3.40
N GLN A 298 24.32 -5.34 2.63
CA GLN A 298 24.36 -6.63 1.95
C GLN A 298 24.37 -7.81 2.95
N GLU A 299 25.02 -7.68 4.09
CA GLU A 299 25.04 -8.73 5.11
C GLU A 299 23.64 -8.97 5.69
N VAL A 300 22.85 -7.91 5.88
CA VAL A 300 21.43 -8.01 6.31
C VAL A 300 20.60 -8.74 5.28
N LEU A 301 20.78 -8.40 3.98
CA LEU A 301 20.06 -9.05 2.89
C LEU A 301 20.45 -10.53 2.75
N ASP A 302 21.73 -10.85 2.88
CA ASP A 302 22.24 -12.22 2.77
C ASP A 302 21.74 -13.10 3.94
N GLU A 303 21.73 -12.57 5.16
CA GLU A 303 21.20 -13.29 6.33
C GLU A 303 19.68 -13.54 6.21
N ALA A 304 18.93 -12.55 5.75
CA ALA A 304 17.49 -12.70 5.48
C ALA A 304 17.25 -13.73 4.38
N ALA A 305 18.06 -13.73 3.31
CA ALA A 305 17.96 -14.67 2.20
C ALA A 305 18.26 -16.10 2.64
N GLU A 306 19.30 -16.32 3.44
CA GLU A 306 19.65 -17.63 4.00
C GLU A 306 18.50 -18.20 4.83
N ALA A 307 17.93 -17.39 5.71
CA ALA A 307 16.84 -17.81 6.59
C ALA A 307 15.52 -18.04 5.81
N PHE A 308 15.24 -17.24 4.79
CA PHE A 308 14.06 -17.36 3.95
C PHE A 308 14.14 -18.56 3.00
N GLY A 309 15.27 -18.76 2.34
CA GLY A 309 15.47 -19.78 1.30
C GLY A 309 14.76 -19.46 -0.02
N GLY A 310 14.43 -18.20 -0.26
CA GLY A 310 13.74 -17.70 -1.45
C GLY A 310 14.31 -16.36 -1.94
N PRO A 311 13.74 -15.75 -2.99
CA PRO A 311 14.21 -14.52 -3.57
C PRO A 311 14.07 -13.32 -2.64
N VAL A 312 15.17 -12.61 -2.36
CA VAL A 312 15.20 -11.34 -1.63
C VAL A 312 15.38 -10.18 -2.59
N LEU A 313 14.57 -9.14 -2.41
CA LEU A 313 14.59 -7.93 -3.23
C LEU A 313 15.08 -6.74 -2.41
N THR A 314 15.83 -5.86 -3.06
CA THR A 314 16.15 -4.55 -2.51
C THR A 314 15.06 -3.56 -2.91
N LEU A 315 14.45 -2.86 -1.94
CA LEU A 315 13.54 -1.76 -2.26
C LEU A 315 14.36 -0.60 -2.80
N SER A 316 14.08 -0.19 -4.03
CA SER A 316 14.69 1.01 -4.59
C SER A 316 13.91 2.25 -4.14
N THR A 317 14.62 3.35 -3.91
CA THR A 317 14.01 4.67 -3.72
C THR A 317 13.38 5.21 -5.02
N GLU A 318 13.71 4.58 -6.16
CA GLU A 318 13.07 4.84 -7.44
C GLU A 318 11.98 3.81 -7.73
N SER A 319 10.86 4.27 -8.30
CA SER A 319 9.69 3.44 -8.62
C SER A 319 10.05 2.30 -9.57
N SER A 320 10.32 1.12 -9.05
CA SER A 320 10.18 -0.12 -9.82
C SER A 320 8.67 -0.45 -9.86
N GLY A 321 8.05 -0.34 -11.04
CA GLY A 321 6.71 -0.86 -11.25
C GLY A 321 6.72 -2.38 -11.03
N PHE A 322 5.77 -2.86 -10.23
CA PHE A 322 5.44 -4.27 -10.10
C PHE A 322 4.56 -4.70 -11.26
#